data_c7bd263d201ad801bceb979fff904b72
#
_entry.id   c7bd263d201ad801bceb979fff904b72
#
_cell.length_a   1.000
_cell.length_b   1.000
_cell.length_c   1.000
_cell.angle_alpha   90.00
_cell.angle_beta   90.00
_cell.angle_gamma   90.00
#
_symmetry.space_group_name_H-M   'P 1'
#
loop_
_entity.id
_entity.type
_entity.pdbx_description
1 polymer ?
#
loop_
_entity_poly.entity_id
_entity_poly.type
_entity_poly.pdbx_seq_one_letter_code
_entity_poly.pdbx_strand_id
1 'polypeptide(L)'
;MTTLFFMWGFLTCLNDILVPHLKAIFDLNYAQVMLIQFAFFSAYFIFSIPSAKVIDWIGYQKTMVLGLFVMALGAVLFIPAASVPSFPLFLGALMVLAAGITALQVAANPYVSVLGPARTASSRLNLTQAFNSLGTFLAPWFGKALILSTAALSIVEMRQLSPGALQAYRQHEAATVKLPYLGLALALLVLGILIGRFKLPAMPAAQHRVGDKSAGSVWKYRHLVLGAVGIFVYVGAEVAIGSFLVNYFNQSNIGNVSEKVAAGLVSYYWLCAMIGRFVGSAILQKVRTGLVLGIAALAAALLVCVSMLTFGHIAVWSIILVGLFNSVMFPSIFTLGIAELGPLTGDGSGMLVMAIVGGAIIPVVQGALADRIGIHHAFILPVICYLYIVFYAFKGSKPAMTS
;
A
#
# COMPACT_ATOMS: atom_id res chain seq x y z
N MET A 1 18.79 -0.18 2.81
CA MET A 1 17.44 0.09 2.23
C MET A 1 16.45 -1.03 2.56
N THR A 2 16.80 -2.32 2.41
CA THR A 2 15.91 -3.46 2.78
C THR A 2 15.38 -3.37 4.21
N THR A 3 16.24 -3.02 5.19
CA THR A 3 15.83 -2.80 6.59
C THR A 3 14.80 -1.67 6.72
N LEU A 4 14.94 -0.58 5.97
CA LEU A 4 13.97 0.52 5.96
C LEU A 4 12.60 0.04 5.46
N PHE A 5 12.57 -0.70 4.35
CA PHE A 5 11.33 -1.24 3.79
C PHE A 5 10.69 -2.30 4.71
N PHE A 6 11.51 -3.16 5.32
CA PHE A 6 11.03 -4.12 6.32
C PHE A 6 10.37 -3.42 7.52
N MET A 7 11.08 -2.48 8.14
CA MET A 7 10.56 -1.74 9.29
C MET A 7 9.33 -0.92 8.93
N TRP A 8 9.32 -0.30 7.73
CA TRP A 8 8.15 0.41 7.25
C TRP A 8 6.94 -0.54 7.12
N GLY A 9 7.06 -1.68 6.44
CA GLY A 9 5.96 -2.65 6.32
C GLY A 9 5.51 -3.18 7.68
N PHE A 10 6.46 -3.50 8.56
CA PHE A 10 6.18 -3.97 9.91
C PHE A 10 5.39 -2.93 10.74
N LEU A 11 5.87 -1.69 10.78
CA LEU A 11 5.27 -0.63 11.59
C LEU A 11 3.92 -0.19 11.03
N THR A 12 3.77 -0.15 9.70
CA THR A 12 2.48 0.17 9.06
C THR A 12 1.44 -0.91 9.36
N CYS A 13 1.81 -2.18 9.27
CA CYS A 13 0.90 -3.28 9.59
C CYS A 13 0.53 -3.32 11.08
N LEU A 14 1.45 -2.98 11.99
CA LEU A 14 1.10 -2.84 13.41
C LEU A 14 0.05 -1.75 13.62
N ASN A 15 0.14 -0.63 12.90
CA ASN A 15 -0.91 0.39 12.93
C ASN A 15 -2.25 -0.17 12.45
N ASP A 16 -2.27 -0.95 11.37
CA ASP A 16 -3.50 -1.54 10.84
C ASP A 16 -4.15 -2.53 11.84
N ILE A 17 -3.34 -3.22 12.63
CA ILE A 17 -3.82 -4.11 13.71
C ILE A 17 -4.48 -3.31 14.84
N LEU A 18 -4.04 -2.08 15.09
CA LEU A 18 -4.64 -1.21 16.10
C LEU A 18 -5.98 -0.58 15.66
N VAL A 19 -6.22 -0.44 14.36
CA VAL A 19 -7.44 0.18 13.82
C VAL A 19 -8.73 -0.48 14.31
N PRO A 20 -8.90 -1.82 14.39
CA PRO A 20 -10.09 -2.44 14.95
C PRO A 20 -10.39 -2.07 16.41
N HIS A 21 -9.35 -1.94 17.25
CA HIS A 21 -9.51 -1.50 18.64
C HIS A 21 -10.02 -0.05 18.70
N LEU A 22 -9.50 0.80 17.82
CA LEU A 22 -9.98 2.17 17.73
C LEU A 22 -11.42 2.25 17.21
N LYS A 23 -11.83 1.36 16.31
CA LYS A 23 -13.24 1.26 15.87
C LYS A 23 -14.17 0.92 17.02
N ALA A 24 -13.79 0.01 17.92
CA ALA A 24 -14.57 -0.35 19.09
C ALA A 24 -14.77 0.84 20.05
N ILE A 25 -13.79 1.75 20.14
CA ILE A 25 -13.87 2.96 20.95
C ILE A 25 -14.91 3.95 20.37
N PHE A 26 -15.00 4.07 19.04
CA PHE A 26 -15.77 5.13 18.37
C PHE A 26 -17.19 4.74 17.97
N ASP A 27 -17.58 3.46 18.02
CA ASP A 27 -18.90 2.98 17.56
C ASP A 27 -19.21 3.43 16.11
N LEU A 28 -18.28 3.12 15.19
CA LEU A 28 -18.31 3.63 13.83
C LEU A 28 -19.35 2.94 12.96
N ASN A 29 -20.12 3.74 12.22
CA ASN A 29 -20.98 3.24 11.15
C ASN A 29 -20.15 2.87 9.89
N TYR A 30 -20.79 2.18 8.93
CA TYR A 30 -20.12 1.73 7.70
C TYR A 30 -19.50 2.89 6.89
N ALA A 31 -20.16 4.03 6.81
CA ALA A 31 -19.65 5.21 6.10
C ALA A 31 -18.38 5.76 6.75
N GLN A 32 -18.34 5.79 8.09
CA GLN A 32 -17.17 6.22 8.84
C GLN A 32 -15.99 5.25 8.69
N VAL A 33 -16.26 3.95 8.61
CA VAL A 33 -15.24 2.94 8.28
C VAL A 33 -14.65 3.17 6.88
N MET A 34 -15.50 3.49 5.90
CA MET A 34 -15.05 3.83 4.55
C MET A 34 -14.22 5.12 4.53
N LEU A 35 -14.56 6.12 5.36
CA LEU A 35 -13.77 7.34 5.49
C LEU A 35 -12.34 7.10 5.98
N ILE A 36 -12.10 6.07 6.80
CA ILE A 36 -10.75 5.70 7.25
C ILE A 36 -9.88 5.33 6.05
N GLN A 37 -10.38 4.45 5.19
CA GLN A 37 -9.65 4.02 4.01
C GLN A 37 -9.48 5.15 2.99
N PHE A 38 -10.55 5.93 2.79
CA PHE A 38 -10.52 7.10 1.92
C PHE A 38 -9.50 8.14 2.41
N ALA A 39 -9.46 8.46 3.71
CA ALA A 39 -8.49 9.38 4.29
C ALA A 39 -7.05 8.90 4.06
N PHE A 40 -6.78 7.60 4.29
CA PHE A 40 -5.47 7.02 4.08
C PHE A 40 -4.98 7.18 2.63
N PHE A 41 -5.79 6.77 1.66
CA PHE A 41 -5.41 6.87 0.23
C PHE A 41 -5.43 8.31 -0.29
N SER A 42 -6.28 9.19 0.25
CA SER A 42 -6.28 10.62 -0.09
C SER A 42 -4.98 11.31 0.29
N ALA A 43 -4.30 10.86 1.34
CA ALA A 43 -2.99 11.39 1.70
C ALA A 43 -1.96 11.19 0.57
N TYR A 44 -2.00 10.08 -0.14
CA TYR A 44 -1.14 9.86 -1.31
C TYR A 44 -1.40 10.89 -2.41
N PHE A 45 -2.66 11.18 -2.68
CA PHE A 45 -3.03 12.18 -3.68
C PHE A 45 -2.57 13.58 -3.28
N ILE A 46 -2.79 13.97 -2.03
CA ILE A 46 -2.53 15.33 -1.53
C ILE A 46 -1.03 15.57 -1.33
N PHE A 47 -0.31 14.62 -0.72
CA PHE A 47 1.06 14.86 -0.24
C PHE A 47 2.16 14.37 -1.17
N SER A 48 1.85 13.64 -2.26
CA SER A 48 2.89 13.14 -3.17
C SER A 48 3.65 14.25 -3.89
N ILE A 49 2.94 15.20 -4.51
CA ILE A 49 3.57 16.32 -5.22
C ILE A 49 4.34 17.25 -4.25
N PRO A 50 3.78 17.66 -3.10
CA PRO A 50 4.57 18.37 -2.09
C PRO A 50 5.83 17.62 -1.65
N SER A 51 5.74 16.30 -1.46
CA SER A 51 6.89 15.48 -1.07
C SER A 51 7.99 15.43 -2.16
N ALA A 52 7.61 15.39 -3.43
CA ALA A 52 8.56 15.48 -4.52
C ALA A 52 9.33 16.81 -4.50
N LYS A 53 8.65 17.93 -4.24
CA LYS A 53 9.30 19.24 -4.07
C LYS A 53 10.23 19.30 -2.86
N VAL A 54 9.88 18.61 -1.78
CA VAL A 54 10.78 18.48 -0.62
C VAL A 54 12.07 17.75 -1.00
N ILE A 55 12.01 16.75 -1.90
CA ILE A 55 13.23 16.09 -2.41
C ILE A 55 14.14 17.10 -3.11
N ASP A 56 13.59 18.03 -3.91
CA ASP A 56 14.38 19.06 -4.60
C ASP A 56 15.09 20.02 -3.61
N TRP A 57 14.46 20.29 -2.46
CA TRP A 57 15.01 21.22 -1.45
C TRP A 57 16.06 20.60 -0.55
N ILE A 58 15.79 19.37 -0.04
CA ILE A 58 16.63 18.76 0.99
C ILE A 58 17.25 17.42 0.57
N GLY A 59 16.89 16.90 -0.61
CA GLY A 59 17.38 15.63 -1.16
C GLY A 59 16.68 14.39 -0.61
N TYR A 60 16.88 13.26 -1.27
CA TYR A 60 16.20 12.00 -0.99
C TYR A 60 16.35 11.50 0.45
N GLN A 61 17.58 11.47 0.99
CA GLN A 61 17.84 10.95 2.33
C GLN A 61 17.11 11.76 3.40
N LYS A 62 17.22 13.09 3.35
CA LYS A 62 16.55 13.95 4.33
C LYS A 62 15.03 13.90 4.21
N THR A 63 14.50 13.70 3.00
CA THR A 63 13.06 13.51 2.78
C THR A 63 12.59 12.19 3.36
N MET A 64 13.37 11.08 3.25
CA MET A 64 13.05 9.83 3.94
C MET A 64 13.03 9.99 5.46
N VAL A 65 14.01 10.71 6.02
CA VAL A 65 14.07 11.01 7.46
C VAL A 65 12.87 11.84 7.91
N LEU A 66 12.54 12.89 7.14
CA LEU A 66 11.35 13.71 7.38
C LEU A 66 10.07 12.88 7.36
N GLY A 67 9.92 12.00 6.37
CA GLY A 67 8.79 11.08 6.27
C GLY A 67 8.65 10.20 7.52
N LEU A 68 9.76 9.63 8.03
CA LEU A 68 9.76 8.83 9.26
C LEU A 68 9.38 9.66 10.49
N PHE A 69 9.82 10.91 10.59
CA PHE A 69 9.45 11.79 11.70
C PHE A 69 7.98 12.23 11.63
N VAL A 70 7.46 12.49 10.43
CA VAL A 70 6.02 12.77 10.24
C VAL A 70 5.18 11.53 10.57
N MET A 71 5.62 10.32 10.21
CA MET A 71 4.97 9.07 10.63
C MET A 71 4.97 8.93 12.16
N ALA A 72 6.11 9.22 12.82
CA ALA A 72 6.22 9.18 14.28
C ALA A 72 5.26 10.18 14.94
N LEU A 73 5.17 11.40 14.39
CA LEU A 73 4.20 12.40 14.85
C LEU A 73 2.77 11.90 14.70
N GLY A 74 2.41 11.32 13.55
CA GLY A 74 1.11 10.69 13.32
C GLY A 74 0.80 9.61 14.37
N ALA A 75 1.78 8.74 14.67
CA ALA A 75 1.64 7.71 15.71
C ALA A 75 1.39 8.33 17.11
N VAL A 76 2.10 9.40 17.47
CA VAL A 76 1.88 10.12 18.75
C VAL A 76 0.49 10.74 18.80
N LEU A 77 -0.02 11.29 17.69
CA LEU A 77 -1.35 11.91 17.62
C LEU A 77 -2.50 10.91 17.84
N PHE A 78 -2.30 9.62 17.66
CA PHE A 78 -3.29 8.61 18.04
C PHE A 78 -3.50 8.52 19.56
N ILE A 79 -2.52 8.90 20.38
CA ILE A 79 -2.63 8.86 21.85
C ILE A 79 -3.71 9.82 22.36
N PRO A 80 -3.71 11.13 22.02
CA PRO A 80 -4.81 12.02 22.39
C PRO A 80 -6.12 11.65 21.70
N ALA A 81 -6.10 11.15 20.45
CA ALA A 81 -7.30 10.71 19.75
C ALA A 81 -8.01 9.55 20.46
N ALA A 82 -7.25 8.64 21.08
CA ALA A 82 -7.79 7.57 21.90
C ALA A 82 -8.24 8.04 23.29
N SER A 83 -7.55 9.05 23.86
CA SER A 83 -7.84 9.55 25.21
C SER A 83 -9.12 10.40 25.29
N VAL A 84 -9.34 11.20 24.24
CA VAL A 84 -10.58 11.97 24.03
C VAL A 84 -11.23 11.37 22.79
N PRO A 85 -12.17 10.41 22.93
CA PRO A 85 -12.72 9.72 21.78
C PRO A 85 -13.32 10.68 20.75
N SER A 86 -12.49 11.05 19.77
CA SER A 86 -12.83 12.01 18.70
C SER A 86 -12.46 11.42 17.35
N PHE A 87 -13.46 11.02 16.58
CA PHE A 87 -13.26 10.48 15.24
C PHE A 87 -12.52 11.43 14.29
N PRO A 88 -12.77 12.77 14.30
CA PRO A 88 -11.97 13.72 13.52
C PRO A 88 -10.49 13.74 13.92
N LEU A 89 -10.16 13.66 15.21
CA LEU A 89 -8.77 13.58 15.66
C LEU A 89 -8.09 12.29 15.20
N PHE A 90 -8.83 11.18 15.22
CA PHE A 90 -8.36 9.89 14.69
C PHE A 90 -8.05 9.99 13.19
N LEU A 91 -8.96 10.55 12.39
CA LEU A 91 -8.71 10.76 10.96
C LEU A 91 -7.54 11.70 10.70
N GLY A 92 -7.41 12.76 11.52
CA GLY A 92 -6.27 13.68 11.45
C GLY A 92 -4.94 12.99 11.74
N ALA A 93 -4.87 12.18 12.79
CA ALA A 93 -3.69 11.39 13.11
C ALA A 93 -3.32 10.42 11.97
N LEU A 94 -4.32 9.74 11.40
CA LEU A 94 -4.16 8.84 10.25
C LEU A 94 -3.64 9.58 9.01
N MET A 95 -4.18 10.76 8.72
CA MET A 95 -3.73 11.61 7.61
C MET A 95 -2.26 12.04 7.77
N VAL A 96 -1.85 12.43 8.99
CA VAL A 96 -0.45 12.79 9.27
C VAL A 96 0.47 11.57 9.10
N LEU A 97 0.08 10.42 9.62
CA LEU A 97 0.84 9.17 9.46
C LEU A 97 0.96 8.79 7.98
N ALA A 98 -0.13 8.85 7.22
CA ALA A 98 -0.16 8.54 5.79
C ALA A 98 0.63 9.57 4.95
N ALA A 99 0.66 10.85 5.36
CA ALA A 99 1.51 11.86 4.73
C ALA A 99 3.00 11.52 4.89
N GLY A 100 3.41 11.05 6.07
CA GLY A 100 4.78 10.58 6.31
C GLY A 100 5.12 9.35 5.46
N ILE A 101 4.20 8.38 5.35
CA ILE A 101 4.34 7.20 4.48
C ILE A 101 4.49 7.65 3.02
N THR A 102 3.69 8.61 2.57
CA THR A 102 3.75 9.16 1.21
C THR A 102 5.11 9.77 0.93
N ALA A 103 5.61 10.63 1.82
CA ALA A 103 6.94 11.25 1.68
C ALA A 103 8.06 10.20 1.63
N LEU A 104 7.96 9.16 2.47
CA LEU A 104 8.89 8.06 2.47
C LEU A 104 8.87 7.31 1.14
N GLN A 105 7.70 6.99 0.58
CA GLN A 105 7.57 6.28 -0.69
C GLN A 105 8.08 7.10 -1.87
N VAL A 106 7.74 8.39 -1.94
CA VAL A 106 8.18 9.30 -3.00
C VAL A 106 9.70 9.39 -3.05
N ALA A 107 10.38 9.31 -1.89
CA ALA A 107 11.83 9.38 -1.82
C ALA A 107 12.53 8.00 -1.92
N ALA A 108 12.04 6.97 -1.23
CA ALA A 108 12.72 5.69 -1.12
C ALA A 108 12.63 4.83 -2.39
N ASN A 109 11.48 4.82 -3.07
CA ASN A 109 11.29 4.00 -4.28
C ASN A 109 12.24 4.41 -5.42
N PRO A 110 12.32 5.68 -5.85
CA PRO A 110 13.27 6.07 -6.88
C PRO A 110 14.71 5.94 -6.40
N TYR A 111 14.99 6.23 -5.12
CA TYR A 111 16.32 6.08 -4.56
C TYR A 111 16.86 4.65 -4.76
N VAL A 112 16.08 3.63 -4.37
CA VAL A 112 16.44 2.21 -4.58
C VAL A 112 16.59 1.90 -6.08
N SER A 113 15.71 2.43 -6.91
CA SER A 113 15.69 2.16 -8.35
C SER A 113 16.96 2.67 -9.06
N VAL A 114 17.52 3.79 -8.60
CA VAL A 114 18.69 4.44 -9.22
C VAL A 114 20.02 4.01 -8.61
N LEU A 115 20.02 3.33 -7.44
CA LEU A 115 21.22 2.86 -6.73
C LEU A 115 22.01 1.74 -7.45
N GLY A 116 22.11 1.73 -8.76
CA GLY A 116 22.86 0.73 -9.50
C GLY A 116 22.44 0.66 -10.95
N PRO A 117 22.82 -0.39 -11.69
CA PRO A 117 22.52 -0.48 -13.11
C PRO A 117 21.01 -0.38 -13.40
N ALA A 118 20.63 0.43 -14.39
CA ALA A 118 19.22 0.61 -14.77
C ALA A 118 18.52 -0.71 -15.13
N ARG A 119 19.25 -1.64 -15.74
CA ARG A 119 18.75 -2.97 -16.12
C ARG A 119 18.16 -3.77 -14.93
N THR A 120 18.69 -3.59 -13.71
CA THR A 120 18.27 -4.33 -12.52
C THR A 120 17.46 -3.46 -11.54
N ALA A 121 17.00 -2.28 -11.95
CA ALA A 121 16.24 -1.37 -11.11
C ALA A 121 14.97 -2.02 -10.54
N SER A 122 14.19 -2.70 -11.39
CA SER A 122 12.96 -3.40 -10.97
C SER A 122 13.23 -4.55 -10.00
N SER A 123 14.31 -5.30 -10.22
CA SER A 123 14.73 -6.37 -9.29
C SER A 123 15.05 -5.80 -7.91
N ARG A 124 15.83 -4.70 -7.84
CA ARG A 124 16.18 -4.06 -6.57
C ARG A 124 14.96 -3.53 -5.83
N LEU A 125 14.08 -2.82 -6.54
CA LEU A 125 12.86 -2.30 -5.93
C LEU A 125 11.94 -3.45 -5.49
N ASN A 126 11.80 -4.49 -6.32
CA ASN A 126 11.00 -5.65 -5.98
C ASN A 126 11.54 -6.39 -4.76
N LEU A 127 12.88 -6.51 -4.63
CA LEU A 127 13.51 -7.10 -3.45
C LEU A 127 13.23 -6.28 -2.17
N THR A 128 13.35 -4.95 -2.23
CA THR A 128 13.02 -4.12 -1.06
C THR A 128 11.55 -4.23 -0.68
N GLN A 129 10.65 -4.32 -1.66
CA GLN A 129 9.23 -4.57 -1.43
C GLN A 129 8.96 -5.99 -0.88
N ALA A 130 9.79 -6.99 -1.22
CA ALA A 130 9.71 -8.32 -0.60
C ALA A 130 10.02 -8.26 0.90
N PHE A 131 11.03 -7.49 1.32
CA PHE A 131 11.31 -7.24 2.74
C PHE A 131 10.21 -6.44 3.43
N ASN A 132 9.59 -5.49 2.75
CA ASN A 132 8.39 -4.81 3.26
C ASN A 132 7.26 -5.82 3.53
N SER A 133 6.98 -6.73 2.58
CA SER A 133 5.98 -7.78 2.77
C SER A 133 6.33 -8.75 3.89
N LEU A 134 7.60 -9.08 4.07
CA LEU A 134 8.05 -9.89 5.19
C LEU A 134 7.78 -9.18 6.52
N GLY A 135 8.03 -7.87 6.60
CA GLY A 135 7.67 -7.06 7.76
C GLY A 135 6.17 -7.10 8.05
N THR A 136 5.35 -6.88 7.03
CA THR A 136 3.88 -6.97 7.13
C THR A 136 3.41 -8.37 7.54
N PHE A 137 4.05 -9.43 7.03
CA PHE A 137 3.71 -10.82 7.39
C PHE A 137 4.04 -11.15 8.84
N LEU A 138 5.14 -10.62 9.38
CA LEU A 138 5.56 -10.88 10.76
C LEU A 138 4.84 -10.00 11.79
N ALA A 139 4.39 -8.82 11.40
CA ALA A 139 3.75 -7.85 12.31
C ALA A 139 2.56 -8.42 13.12
N PRO A 140 1.64 -9.24 12.57
CA PRO A 140 0.52 -9.79 13.34
C PRO A 140 0.95 -10.68 14.51
N TRP A 141 2.06 -11.40 14.38
CA TRP A 141 2.59 -12.24 15.48
C TRP A 141 3.05 -11.38 16.66
N PHE A 142 3.72 -10.27 16.36
CA PHE A 142 4.12 -9.30 17.38
C PHE A 142 2.92 -8.51 17.91
N GLY A 143 1.99 -8.12 17.04
CA GLY A 143 0.76 -7.45 17.44
C GLY A 143 -0.06 -8.29 18.41
N LYS A 144 -0.21 -9.58 18.13
CA LYS A 144 -0.88 -10.52 19.04
C LYS A 144 -0.17 -10.61 20.40
N ALA A 145 1.15 -10.62 20.42
CA ALA A 145 1.92 -10.73 21.66
C ALA A 145 1.92 -9.43 22.48
N LEU A 146 1.90 -8.25 21.80
CA LEU A 146 2.06 -6.94 22.46
C LEU A 146 0.73 -6.22 22.75
N ILE A 147 -0.31 -6.46 21.94
CA ILE A 147 -1.51 -5.64 21.92
C ILE A 147 -2.76 -6.45 22.29
N LEU A 148 -2.82 -7.71 21.89
CA LEU A 148 -4.04 -8.54 22.00
C LEU A 148 -3.97 -9.51 23.18
N SER A 149 -3.71 -9.02 24.38
CA SER A 149 -3.94 -9.83 25.59
C SER A 149 -5.43 -10.14 25.82
N THR A 150 -6.34 -9.32 25.24
CA THR A 150 -7.79 -9.53 25.22
C THR A 150 -8.34 -9.26 23.83
N ALA A 151 -9.15 -10.17 23.28
CA ALA A 151 -9.85 -9.93 22.03
C ALA A 151 -10.86 -8.78 22.22
N ALA A 152 -10.90 -7.83 21.27
CA ALA A 152 -11.90 -6.78 21.28
C ALA A 152 -13.31 -7.40 21.23
N LEU A 153 -14.24 -6.88 22.06
CA LEU A 153 -15.62 -7.31 22.06
C LEU A 153 -16.28 -7.05 20.70
N SER A 154 -17.11 -7.97 20.27
CA SER A 154 -17.92 -7.78 19.07
C SER A 154 -18.96 -6.67 19.31
N ILE A 155 -19.47 -6.07 18.23
CA ILE A 155 -20.53 -5.04 18.30
C ILE A 155 -21.76 -5.57 19.07
N VAL A 156 -22.08 -6.86 18.91
CA VAL A 156 -23.22 -7.49 19.60
C VAL A 156 -22.98 -7.54 21.11
N GLU A 157 -21.78 -7.94 21.54
CA GLU A 157 -21.41 -7.99 22.96
C GLU A 157 -21.36 -6.60 23.58
N MET A 158 -20.84 -5.60 22.85
CA MET A 158 -20.83 -4.21 23.31
C MET A 158 -22.24 -3.63 23.53
N ARG A 159 -23.21 -3.98 22.68
CA ARG A 159 -24.61 -3.55 22.85
C ARG A 159 -25.31 -4.16 24.05
N GLN A 160 -24.79 -5.25 24.60
CA GLN A 160 -25.33 -5.91 25.81
C GLN A 160 -24.74 -5.31 27.09
N LEU A 161 -23.73 -4.48 27.02
CA LEU A 161 -23.11 -3.83 28.18
C LEU A 161 -24.01 -2.70 28.71
N SER A 162 -24.05 -2.55 30.04
CA SER A 162 -24.64 -1.35 30.66
C SER A 162 -23.85 -0.09 30.26
N PRO A 163 -24.43 1.11 30.23
CA PRO A 163 -23.73 2.35 29.85
C PRO A 163 -22.41 2.57 30.60
N GLY A 164 -22.37 2.27 31.90
CA GLY A 164 -21.16 2.37 32.71
C GLY A 164 -20.10 1.33 32.35
N ALA A 165 -20.50 0.09 32.08
CA ALA A 165 -19.58 -0.96 31.64
C ALA A 165 -19.03 -0.69 30.24
N LEU A 166 -19.86 -0.16 29.35
CA LEU A 166 -19.41 0.25 28.00
C LEU A 166 -18.37 1.40 28.07
N GLN A 167 -18.61 2.38 28.94
CA GLN A 167 -17.65 3.48 29.14
C GLN A 167 -16.34 2.97 29.74
N ALA A 168 -16.39 2.09 30.73
CA ALA A 168 -15.20 1.47 31.32
C ALA A 168 -14.42 0.64 30.29
N TYR A 169 -15.13 -0.13 29.44
CA TYR A 169 -14.55 -0.90 28.36
C TYR A 169 -13.82 0.02 27.34
N ARG A 170 -14.50 1.08 26.89
CA ARG A 170 -13.90 2.07 25.95
C ARG A 170 -12.66 2.74 26.54
N GLN A 171 -12.66 3.09 27.83
CA GLN A 171 -11.49 3.65 28.51
C GLN A 171 -10.35 2.63 28.61
N HIS A 172 -10.66 1.37 28.88
CA HIS A 172 -9.68 0.30 28.91
C HIS A 172 -9.04 0.11 27.51
N GLU A 173 -9.84 -0.02 26.46
CA GLU A 173 -9.36 -0.13 25.07
C GLU A 173 -8.49 1.07 24.68
N ALA A 174 -8.90 2.29 25.04
CA ALA A 174 -8.11 3.49 24.81
C ALA A 174 -6.77 3.48 25.55
N ALA A 175 -6.71 2.88 26.75
CA ALA A 175 -5.48 2.76 27.50
C ALA A 175 -4.51 1.73 26.88
N THR A 176 -5.04 0.61 26.36
CA THR A 176 -4.23 -0.48 25.77
C THR A 176 -3.50 -0.06 24.50
N VAL A 177 -4.05 0.86 23.70
CA VAL A 177 -3.41 1.31 22.46
C VAL A 177 -2.30 2.36 22.65
N LYS A 178 -2.27 3.07 23.79
CA LYS A 178 -1.30 4.16 24.03
C LYS A 178 0.15 3.68 24.02
N LEU A 179 0.44 2.59 24.72
CA LEU A 179 1.81 2.07 24.83
C LEU A 179 2.33 1.53 23.48
N PRO A 180 1.54 0.76 22.71
CA PRO A 180 1.91 0.38 21.34
C PRO A 180 2.19 1.56 20.42
N TYR A 181 1.35 2.61 20.42
CA TYR A 181 1.61 3.80 19.60
C TYR A 181 2.86 4.55 20.03
N LEU A 182 3.13 4.64 21.32
CA LEU A 182 4.38 5.23 21.81
C LEU A 182 5.60 4.42 21.36
N GLY A 183 5.53 3.09 21.45
CA GLY A 183 6.57 2.18 20.96
C GLY A 183 6.80 2.33 19.45
N LEU A 184 5.71 2.45 18.68
CA LEU A 184 5.72 2.67 17.23
C LEU A 184 6.40 4.00 16.87
N ALA A 185 6.01 5.08 17.57
CA ALA A 185 6.62 6.40 17.39
C ALA A 185 8.11 6.39 17.71
N LEU A 186 8.50 5.77 18.82
CA LEU A 186 9.91 5.65 19.21
C LEU A 186 10.71 4.85 18.17
N ALA A 187 10.19 3.73 17.70
CA ALA A 187 10.83 2.92 16.66
C ALA A 187 11.03 3.70 15.35
N LEU A 188 10.04 4.48 14.92
CA LEU A 188 10.11 5.36 13.75
C LEU A 188 11.15 6.49 13.95
N LEU A 189 11.19 7.11 15.14
CA LEU A 189 12.19 8.13 15.47
C LEU A 189 13.61 7.55 15.44
N VAL A 190 13.82 6.40 16.08
CA VAL A 190 15.12 5.71 16.08
C VAL A 190 15.54 5.36 14.65
N LEU A 191 14.63 4.81 13.85
CA LEU A 191 14.90 4.50 12.45
C LEU A 191 15.25 5.75 11.65
N GLY A 192 14.53 6.86 11.85
CA GLY A 192 14.81 8.14 11.22
C GLY A 192 16.20 8.68 11.58
N ILE A 193 16.58 8.64 12.86
CA ILE A 193 17.90 9.05 13.32
C ILE A 193 18.99 8.15 12.72
N LEU A 194 18.79 6.84 12.70
CA LEU A 194 19.74 5.92 12.11
C LEU A 194 19.95 6.20 10.61
N ILE A 195 18.86 6.31 9.83
CA ILE A 195 18.94 6.63 8.40
C ILE A 195 19.62 7.99 8.20
N GLY A 196 19.33 8.99 9.03
CA GLY A 196 19.96 10.31 8.95
C GLY A 196 21.47 10.31 9.22
N ARG A 197 21.95 9.39 10.04
CA ARG A 197 23.40 9.25 10.37
C ARG A 197 24.19 8.41 9.36
N PHE A 198 23.54 7.51 8.62
CA PHE A 198 24.21 6.75 7.57
C PHE A 198 24.55 7.66 6.38
N LYS A 199 25.79 7.55 5.89
CA LYS A 199 26.20 8.21 4.63
C LYS A 199 25.64 7.39 3.48
N LEU A 200 24.47 7.77 2.98
CA LEU A 200 23.90 7.18 1.78
C LEU A 200 24.56 7.78 0.53
N PRO A 201 24.78 6.99 -0.54
CA PRO A 201 25.32 7.50 -1.80
C PRO A 201 24.47 8.67 -2.32
N ALA A 202 25.13 9.75 -2.75
CA ALA A 202 24.44 10.88 -3.37
C ALA A 202 23.83 10.45 -4.71
N MET A 203 22.58 10.84 -4.96
CA MET A 203 21.93 10.59 -6.25
C MET A 203 22.39 11.63 -7.28
N PRO A 204 22.84 11.21 -8.47
CA PRO A 204 23.28 12.14 -9.51
C PRO A 204 22.17 13.11 -9.96
N ALA A 205 20.91 12.71 -9.84
CA ALA A 205 19.75 13.47 -10.28
C ALA A 205 19.27 14.56 -9.27
N ALA A 206 19.76 14.54 -8.03
CA ALA A 206 19.30 15.46 -6.98
C ALA A 206 19.90 16.87 -7.05
N GLN A 207 20.67 17.21 -8.09
CA GLN A 207 21.31 18.54 -8.24
C GLN A 207 20.45 19.53 -9.03
N HIS A 208 19.14 19.30 -9.14
CA HIS A 208 18.27 20.31 -9.73
C HIS A 208 18.13 21.48 -8.75
N ARG A 209 18.65 22.64 -9.12
CA ARG A 209 18.36 23.89 -8.39
C ARG A 209 16.88 24.22 -8.58
N VAL A 210 16.19 24.46 -7.48
CA VAL A 210 14.83 25.01 -7.49
C VAL A 210 14.78 26.20 -8.47
N GLY A 211 13.96 26.09 -9.50
CA GLY A 211 13.79 27.14 -10.50
C GLY A 211 14.47 26.92 -11.85
N ASP A 212 15.16 25.81 -12.09
CA ASP A 212 15.69 25.48 -13.41
C ASP A 212 14.58 25.01 -14.35
N LYS A 213 14.02 25.96 -15.12
CA LYS A 213 12.95 25.72 -16.10
C LYS A 213 13.41 24.91 -17.32
N SER A 214 14.70 24.56 -17.41
CA SER A 214 15.27 23.82 -18.55
C SER A 214 14.87 22.34 -18.59
N ALA A 215 14.44 21.75 -17.47
CA ALA A 215 14.11 20.32 -17.39
C ALA A 215 12.78 19.92 -18.04
N GLY A 216 11.93 20.87 -18.39
CA GLY A 216 10.62 20.61 -18.99
C GLY A 216 9.56 20.13 -17.97
N SER A 217 8.45 19.61 -18.48
CA SER A 217 7.33 19.12 -17.66
C SER A 217 7.27 17.60 -17.70
N VAL A 218 7.03 16.97 -16.54
CA VAL A 218 6.81 15.51 -16.40
C VAL A 218 5.66 14.99 -17.26
N TRP A 219 4.67 15.82 -17.58
CA TRP A 219 3.54 15.49 -18.43
C TRP A 219 3.90 15.18 -19.89
N LYS A 220 5.08 15.60 -20.34
CA LYS A 220 5.60 15.29 -21.70
C LYS A 220 6.08 13.84 -21.83
N TYR A 221 6.36 13.17 -20.72
CA TYR A 221 6.85 11.80 -20.71
C TYR A 221 5.68 10.81 -20.75
N ARG A 222 5.30 10.38 -21.95
CA ARG A 222 4.15 9.50 -22.16
C ARG A 222 4.21 8.21 -21.32
N HIS A 223 5.37 7.59 -21.21
CA HIS A 223 5.56 6.36 -20.42
C HIS A 223 5.33 6.60 -18.93
N LEU A 224 5.66 7.78 -18.40
CA LEU A 224 5.37 8.16 -17.03
C LEU A 224 3.86 8.35 -16.80
N VAL A 225 3.20 9.13 -17.68
CA VAL A 225 1.75 9.39 -17.56
C VAL A 225 0.95 8.09 -17.66
N LEU A 226 1.27 7.24 -18.64
CA LEU A 226 0.64 5.91 -18.75
C LEU A 226 1.01 5.00 -17.58
N GLY A 227 2.21 5.15 -17.03
CA GLY A 227 2.65 4.46 -15.81
C GLY A 227 1.86 4.89 -14.57
N ALA A 228 1.53 6.19 -14.45
CA ALA A 228 0.67 6.68 -13.38
C ALA A 228 -0.74 6.06 -13.47
N VAL A 229 -1.33 6.01 -14.66
CA VAL A 229 -2.58 5.27 -14.87
C VAL A 229 -2.37 3.77 -14.54
N GLY A 230 -1.21 3.20 -14.90
CA GLY A 230 -0.85 1.82 -14.55
C GLY A 230 -0.84 1.56 -13.04
N ILE A 231 -0.23 2.46 -12.26
CA ILE A 231 -0.25 2.37 -10.79
C ILE A 231 -1.67 2.52 -10.25
N PHE A 232 -2.44 3.48 -10.78
CA PHE A 232 -3.82 3.72 -10.36
C PHE A 232 -4.69 2.45 -10.51
N VAL A 233 -4.67 1.86 -11.69
CA VAL A 233 -5.49 0.65 -11.95
C VAL A 233 -4.92 -0.58 -11.23
N TYR A 234 -3.59 -0.68 -11.09
CA TYR A 234 -2.96 -1.79 -10.38
C TYR A 234 -3.33 -1.79 -8.89
N VAL A 235 -3.03 -0.68 -8.19
CA VAL A 235 -3.32 -0.57 -6.75
C VAL A 235 -4.83 -0.67 -6.51
N GLY A 236 -5.62 -0.08 -7.41
CA GLY A 236 -7.07 -0.22 -7.39
C GLY A 236 -7.52 -1.67 -7.47
N ALA A 237 -7.01 -2.46 -8.42
CA ALA A 237 -7.36 -3.86 -8.57
C ALA A 237 -6.88 -4.72 -7.39
N GLU A 238 -5.65 -4.49 -6.91
CA GLU A 238 -5.09 -5.23 -5.76
C GLU A 238 -5.92 -5.00 -4.49
N VAL A 239 -6.23 -3.75 -4.17
CA VAL A 239 -7.05 -3.39 -3.01
C VAL A 239 -8.49 -3.87 -3.17
N ALA A 240 -9.06 -3.74 -4.38
CA ALA A 240 -10.40 -4.21 -4.66
C ALA A 240 -10.51 -5.74 -4.47
N ILE A 241 -9.61 -6.52 -5.04
CA ILE A 241 -9.58 -7.98 -4.81
C ILE A 241 -9.46 -8.25 -3.31
N GLY A 242 -8.43 -7.72 -2.64
CA GLY A 242 -8.18 -7.96 -1.22
C GLY A 242 -9.37 -7.65 -0.31
N SER A 243 -10.08 -6.56 -0.58
CA SER A 243 -11.23 -6.10 0.21
C SER A 243 -12.47 -7.00 0.08
N PHE A 244 -12.64 -7.64 -1.08
CA PHE A 244 -13.82 -8.47 -1.34
C PHE A 244 -13.60 -9.97 -1.09
N LEU A 245 -12.35 -10.45 -0.89
CA LEU A 245 -12.05 -11.87 -0.74
C LEU A 245 -12.82 -12.56 0.37
N VAL A 246 -12.97 -11.95 1.55
CA VAL A 246 -13.70 -12.55 2.68
C VAL A 246 -15.16 -12.80 2.29
N ASN A 247 -15.82 -11.78 1.74
CA ASN A 247 -17.21 -11.88 1.31
C ASN A 247 -17.36 -12.86 0.13
N TYR A 248 -16.37 -12.92 -0.76
CA TYR A 248 -16.34 -13.83 -1.88
C TYR A 248 -16.24 -15.30 -1.43
N PHE A 249 -15.33 -15.61 -0.51
CA PHE A 249 -15.17 -16.98 0.01
C PHE A 249 -16.35 -17.43 0.89
N ASN A 250 -17.09 -16.51 1.47
CA ASN A 250 -18.28 -16.82 2.26
C ASN A 250 -19.48 -17.22 1.40
N GLN A 251 -19.50 -16.91 0.08
CA GLN A 251 -20.60 -17.29 -0.80
C GLN A 251 -20.77 -18.82 -0.87
N SER A 252 -22.03 -19.28 -0.82
CA SER A 252 -22.40 -20.70 -0.77
C SER A 252 -21.92 -21.51 -1.98
N ASN A 253 -21.80 -20.89 -3.13
CA ASN A 253 -21.34 -21.49 -4.39
C ASN A 253 -19.83 -21.38 -4.62
N ILE A 254 -19.10 -20.64 -3.77
CA ILE A 254 -17.64 -20.41 -3.89
C ILE A 254 -16.91 -21.20 -2.80
N GLY A 255 -16.71 -20.63 -1.64
CA GLY A 255 -15.99 -21.26 -0.54
C GLY A 255 -16.92 -21.93 0.46
N ASN A 256 -18.09 -21.35 0.67
CA ASN A 256 -19.08 -21.77 1.69
C ASN A 256 -18.44 -21.90 3.09
N VAL A 257 -17.55 -20.98 3.43
CA VAL A 257 -16.77 -21.01 4.66
C VAL A 257 -17.17 -19.85 5.58
N SER A 258 -16.97 -20.02 6.89
CA SER A 258 -17.18 -18.94 7.85
C SER A 258 -16.21 -17.78 7.63
N GLU A 259 -16.56 -16.57 8.07
CA GLU A 259 -15.69 -15.38 7.97
C GLU A 259 -14.30 -15.61 8.54
N LYS A 260 -14.18 -16.36 9.65
CA LYS A 260 -12.92 -16.70 10.28
C LYS A 260 -12.02 -17.54 9.37
N VAL A 261 -12.59 -18.52 8.69
CA VAL A 261 -11.88 -19.37 7.73
C VAL A 261 -11.54 -18.57 6.47
N ALA A 262 -12.48 -17.76 5.97
CA ALA A 262 -12.27 -16.87 4.84
C ALA A 262 -11.10 -15.90 5.08
N ALA A 263 -11.04 -15.27 6.26
CA ALA A 263 -9.92 -14.41 6.65
C ALA A 263 -8.56 -15.17 6.66
N GLY A 264 -8.58 -16.45 7.07
CA GLY A 264 -7.42 -17.34 6.97
C GLY A 264 -6.98 -17.55 5.52
N LEU A 265 -7.93 -17.76 4.61
CA LEU A 265 -7.65 -17.92 3.17
C LEU A 265 -7.07 -16.65 2.53
N VAL A 266 -7.49 -15.47 2.97
CA VAL A 266 -6.90 -14.19 2.53
C VAL A 266 -5.40 -14.11 2.88
N SER A 267 -4.99 -14.72 3.99
CA SER A 267 -3.56 -14.77 4.35
C SER A 267 -2.72 -15.52 3.30
N TYR A 268 -3.28 -16.53 2.63
CA TYR A 268 -2.58 -17.21 1.53
C TYR A 268 -2.41 -16.30 0.30
N TYR A 269 -3.37 -15.42 0.01
CA TYR A 269 -3.21 -14.43 -1.05
C TYR A 269 -2.00 -13.52 -0.80
N TRP A 270 -1.85 -13.00 0.41
CA TRP A 270 -0.73 -12.15 0.79
C TRP A 270 0.59 -12.93 0.91
N LEU A 271 0.53 -14.20 1.31
CA LEU A 271 1.68 -15.10 1.30
C LEU A 271 2.17 -15.35 -0.14
N CYS A 272 1.27 -15.61 -1.08
CA CYS A 272 1.59 -15.73 -2.51
C CYS A 272 2.23 -14.43 -3.03
N ALA A 273 1.71 -13.26 -2.64
CA ALA A 273 2.30 -11.99 -3.01
C ALA A 273 3.73 -11.82 -2.46
N MET A 274 3.96 -12.21 -1.20
CA MET A 274 5.30 -12.17 -0.60
C MET A 274 6.27 -13.11 -1.34
N ILE A 275 5.88 -14.37 -1.58
CA ILE A 275 6.70 -15.34 -2.31
C ILE A 275 7.00 -14.82 -3.72
N GLY A 276 5.98 -14.31 -4.41
CA GLY A 276 6.11 -13.75 -5.75
C GLY A 276 7.09 -12.57 -5.81
N ARG A 277 7.19 -11.75 -4.77
CA ARG A 277 8.19 -10.66 -4.70
C ARG A 277 9.61 -11.20 -4.64
N PHE A 278 9.90 -12.21 -3.83
CA PHE A 278 11.23 -12.82 -3.78
C PHE A 278 11.59 -13.49 -5.10
N VAL A 279 10.72 -14.34 -5.62
CA VAL A 279 10.91 -15.04 -6.90
C VAL A 279 11.00 -14.04 -8.06
N GLY A 280 10.10 -13.07 -8.11
CA GLY A 280 10.09 -12.02 -9.12
C GLY A 280 11.36 -11.15 -9.10
N SER A 281 11.93 -10.88 -7.92
CA SER A 281 13.21 -10.19 -7.82
C SER A 281 14.33 -10.96 -8.53
N ALA A 282 14.40 -12.28 -8.36
CA ALA A 282 15.39 -13.12 -9.05
C ALA A 282 15.16 -13.16 -10.57
N ILE A 283 13.90 -13.28 -11.02
CA ILE A 283 13.54 -13.29 -12.44
C ILE A 283 13.90 -11.95 -13.10
N LEU A 284 13.59 -10.83 -12.45
CA LEU A 284 13.83 -9.48 -12.95
C LEU A 284 15.32 -9.11 -13.07
N GLN A 285 16.24 -9.92 -12.51
CA GLN A 285 17.68 -9.77 -12.77
C GLN A 285 18.08 -10.18 -14.20
N LYS A 286 17.36 -11.16 -14.76
CA LYS A 286 17.72 -11.80 -16.03
C LYS A 286 16.76 -11.44 -17.16
N VAL A 287 15.48 -11.22 -16.84
CA VAL A 287 14.39 -11.00 -17.79
C VAL A 287 14.02 -9.52 -17.86
N ARG A 288 13.66 -9.02 -19.03
CA ARG A 288 13.24 -7.62 -19.24
C ARG A 288 11.98 -7.32 -18.44
N THR A 289 11.97 -6.20 -17.72
CA THR A 289 10.88 -5.78 -16.85
C THR A 289 9.52 -5.74 -17.55
N GLY A 290 9.44 -5.18 -18.76
CA GLY A 290 8.19 -5.12 -19.51
C GLY A 290 7.62 -6.51 -19.87
N LEU A 291 8.48 -7.49 -20.15
CA LEU A 291 8.03 -8.86 -20.42
C LEU A 291 7.48 -9.53 -19.14
N VAL A 292 8.21 -9.40 -18.02
CA VAL A 292 7.75 -9.96 -16.73
C VAL A 292 6.42 -9.32 -16.31
N LEU A 293 6.32 -7.99 -16.41
CA LEU A 293 5.08 -7.27 -16.11
C LEU A 293 3.92 -7.72 -16.98
N GLY A 294 4.12 -7.84 -18.30
CA GLY A 294 3.08 -8.23 -19.25
C GLY A 294 2.58 -9.65 -19.01
N ILE A 295 3.49 -10.61 -18.78
CA ILE A 295 3.14 -11.99 -18.44
C ILE A 295 2.40 -12.06 -17.11
N ALA A 296 2.88 -11.35 -16.08
CA ALA A 296 2.25 -11.32 -14.77
C ALA A 296 0.83 -10.75 -14.84
N ALA A 297 0.65 -9.63 -15.55
CA ALA A 297 -0.68 -9.03 -15.70
C ALA A 297 -1.64 -9.90 -16.51
N LEU A 298 -1.16 -10.56 -17.56
CA LEU A 298 -1.98 -11.51 -18.33
C LEU A 298 -2.36 -12.73 -17.49
N ALA A 299 -1.42 -13.31 -16.74
CA ALA A 299 -1.69 -14.44 -15.85
C ALA A 299 -2.70 -14.07 -14.75
N ALA A 300 -2.56 -12.87 -14.14
CA ALA A 300 -3.52 -12.37 -13.16
C ALA A 300 -4.92 -12.19 -13.78
N ALA A 301 -5.02 -11.59 -14.97
CA ALA A 301 -6.30 -11.45 -15.68
C ALA A 301 -6.94 -12.82 -15.97
N LEU A 302 -6.17 -13.78 -16.45
CA LEU A 302 -6.67 -15.13 -16.73
C LEU A 302 -7.13 -15.85 -15.46
N LEU A 303 -6.37 -15.75 -14.36
CA LEU A 303 -6.76 -16.35 -13.07
C LEU A 303 -8.04 -15.73 -12.51
N VAL A 304 -8.23 -14.42 -12.64
CA VAL A 304 -9.49 -13.76 -12.25
C VAL A 304 -10.64 -14.24 -13.15
N CYS A 305 -10.43 -14.35 -14.46
CA CYS A 305 -11.43 -14.92 -15.38
C CYS A 305 -11.78 -16.36 -14.99
N VAL A 306 -10.79 -17.20 -14.67
CA VAL A 306 -11.05 -18.59 -14.21
C VAL A 306 -11.88 -18.55 -12.93
N SER A 307 -11.54 -17.67 -11.96
CA SER A 307 -12.31 -17.53 -10.73
C SER A 307 -13.77 -17.13 -11.01
N MET A 308 -14.01 -16.23 -11.98
CA MET A 308 -15.34 -15.75 -12.37
C MET A 308 -16.16 -16.79 -13.17
N LEU A 309 -15.51 -17.71 -13.86
CA LEU A 309 -16.17 -18.71 -14.71
C LEU A 309 -16.33 -20.07 -14.02
N THR A 310 -15.78 -20.22 -12.81
CA THR A 310 -15.80 -21.49 -12.05
C THR A 310 -16.38 -21.26 -10.66
N PHE A 311 -16.60 -22.35 -9.94
CA PHE A 311 -17.14 -22.34 -8.58
C PHE A 311 -16.29 -23.23 -7.66
N GLY A 312 -16.57 -23.16 -6.35
CA GLY A 312 -15.91 -24.00 -5.36
C GLY A 312 -14.40 -23.74 -5.25
N HIS A 313 -13.65 -24.81 -5.03
CA HIS A 313 -12.20 -24.74 -4.79
C HIS A 313 -11.41 -24.14 -5.96
N ILE A 314 -11.84 -24.34 -7.21
CA ILE A 314 -11.16 -23.79 -8.38
C ILE A 314 -11.23 -22.26 -8.33
N ALA A 315 -12.41 -21.69 -8.08
CA ALA A 315 -12.60 -20.26 -7.97
C ALA A 315 -11.78 -19.66 -6.80
N VAL A 316 -11.77 -20.34 -5.64
CA VAL A 316 -11.01 -19.90 -4.45
C VAL A 316 -9.51 -19.88 -4.74
N TRP A 317 -8.94 -20.97 -5.23
CA TRP A 317 -7.49 -21.03 -5.44
C TRP A 317 -7.02 -20.17 -6.62
N SER A 318 -7.84 -20.01 -7.66
CA SER A 318 -7.51 -19.12 -8.77
C SER A 318 -7.33 -17.68 -8.30
N ILE A 319 -8.26 -17.16 -7.48
CA ILE A 319 -8.16 -15.77 -7.00
C ILE A 319 -7.02 -15.60 -5.98
N ILE A 320 -6.71 -16.61 -5.15
CA ILE A 320 -5.56 -16.60 -4.23
C ILE A 320 -4.25 -16.51 -5.02
N LEU A 321 -4.10 -17.27 -6.10
CA LEU A 321 -2.89 -17.27 -6.92
C LEU A 321 -2.65 -15.94 -7.65
N VAL A 322 -3.66 -15.10 -7.82
CA VAL A 322 -3.48 -13.74 -8.36
C VAL A 322 -2.45 -12.96 -7.55
N GLY A 323 -2.40 -13.15 -6.23
CA GLY A 323 -1.41 -12.52 -5.37
C GLY A 323 0.04 -12.74 -5.82
N LEU A 324 0.35 -13.95 -6.31
CA LEU A 324 1.70 -14.29 -6.82
C LEU A 324 2.11 -13.37 -7.98
N PHE A 325 1.21 -13.08 -8.90
CA PHE A 325 1.46 -12.27 -10.09
C PHE A 325 1.35 -10.77 -9.81
N ASN A 326 0.48 -10.36 -8.89
CA ASN A 326 0.39 -8.97 -8.43
C ASN A 326 1.71 -8.47 -7.84
N SER A 327 2.47 -9.36 -7.24
CA SER A 327 3.70 -9.08 -6.49
C SER A 327 4.74 -8.24 -7.22
N VAL A 328 4.88 -8.42 -8.54
CA VAL A 328 5.90 -7.75 -9.36
C VAL A 328 5.38 -6.50 -10.06
N MET A 329 4.07 -6.24 -10.03
CA MET A 329 3.46 -5.20 -10.88
C MET A 329 3.84 -3.79 -10.42
N PHE A 330 3.65 -3.44 -9.13
CA PHE A 330 4.00 -2.12 -8.63
C PHE A 330 5.47 -1.75 -8.90
N PRO A 331 6.46 -2.56 -8.49
CA PRO A 331 7.87 -2.23 -8.72
C PRO A 331 8.21 -2.11 -10.21
N SER A 332 7.62 -2.95 -11.06
CA SER A 332 7.85 -2.92 -12.49
C SER A 332 7.25 -1.69 -13.16
N ILE A 333 5.99 -1.36 -12.86
CA ILE A 333 5.34 -0.15 -13.40
C ILE A 333 6.09 1.09 -12.94
N PHE A 334 6.45 1.15 -11.65
CA PHE A 334 7.16 2.27 -11.06
C PHE A 334 8.51 2.51 -11.75
N THR A 335 9.33 1.48 -11.89
CA THR A 335 10.67 1.61 -12.49
C THR A 335 10.63 1.89 -13.97
N LEU A 336 9.65 1.35 -14.71
CA LEU A 336 9.41 1.69 -16.11
C LEU A 336 8.91 3.14 -16.25
N GLY A 337 8.08 3.61 -15.33
CA GLY A 337 7.54 4.96 -15.34
C GLY A 337 8.58 6.05 -15.07
N ILE A 338 9.54 5.79 -14.18
CA ILE A 338 10.63 6.75 -13.89
C ILE A 338 11.84 6.61 -14.81
N ALA A 339 11.83 5.65 -15.76
CA ALA A 339 12.96 5.42 -16.65
C ALA A 339 13.28 6.68 -17.46
N GLU A 340 14.57 7.00 -17.60
CA GLU A 340 15.09 8.11 -18.41
C GLU A 340 14.58 9.52 -18.04
N LEU A 341 13.99 9.71 -16.86
CA LEU A 341 13.53 11.03 -16.41
C LEU A 341 14.68 11.94 -15.95
N GLY A 342 15.85 11.37 -15.62
CA GLY A 342 17.01 12.14 -15.16
C GLY A 342 16.66 13.04 -13.97
N PRO A 343 16.80 14.38 -14.11
CA PRO A 343 16.51 15.33 -13.04
C PRO A 343 15.05 15.32 -12.57
N LEU A 344 14.12 14.95 -13.42
CA LEU A 344 12.68 14.90 -13.11
C LEU A 344 12.24 13.61 -12.38
N THR A 345 13.19 12.75 -11.98
CA THR A 345 12.88 11.48 -11.29
C THR A 345 12.07 11.70 -10.00
N GLY A 346 12.34 12.77 -9.25
CA GLY A 346 11.60 13.14 -8.05
C GLY A 346 10.13 13.47 -8.35
N ASP A 347 9.92 14.35 -9.33
CA ASP A 347 8.57 14.73 -9.77
C ASP A 347 7.81 13.54 -10.37
N GLY A 348 8.50 12.72 -11.18
CA GLY A 348 7.95 11.48 -11.73
C GLY A 348 7.52 10.49 -10.64
N SER A 349 8.34 10.34 -9.59
CA SER A 349 8.00 9.55 -8.42
C SER A 349 6.76 10.09 -7.72
N GLY A 350 6.68 11.42 -7.53
CA GLY A 350 5.51 12.07 -6.95
C GLY A 350 4.24 11.76 -7.74
N MET A 351 4.28 11.82 -9.09
CA MET A 351 3.16 11.50 -9.97
C MET A 351 2.73 10.02 -9.84
N LEU A 352 3.68 9.10 -9.81
CA LEU A 352 3.38 7.66 -9.68
C LEU A 352 2.80 7.33 -8.30
N VAL A 353 3.36 7.92 -7.22
CA VAL A 353 2.87 7.70 -5.86
C VAL A 353 1.51 8.35 -5.65
N MET A 354 1.23 9.50 -6.25
CA MET A 354 -0.10 10.12 -6.27
C MET A 354 -1.16 9.18 -6.84
N ALA A 355 -0.83 8.40 -7.85
CA ALA A 355 -1.74 7.46 -8.50
C ALA A 355 -2.15 6.27 -7.62
N ILE A 356 -1.49 6.05 -6.47
CA ILE A 356 -1.89 5.05 -5.45
C ILE A 356 -3.32 5.30 -4.94
N VAL A 357 -3.86 6.51 -5.10
CA VAL A 357 -5.25 6.84 -4.80
C VAL A 357 -6.28 5.96 -5.53
N GLY A 358 -5.87 5.24 -6.58
CA GLY A 358 -6.67 4.19 -7.21
C GLY A 358 -7.19 3.14 -6.22
N GLY A 359 -6.44 2.88 -5.13
CA GLY A 359 -6.87 2.02 -4.02
C GLY A 359 -8.06 2.54 -3.21
N ALA A 360 -8.39 3.83 -3.30
CA ALA A 360 -9.63 4.37 -2.75
C ALA A 360 -10.80 4.28 -3.73
N ILE A 361 -10.54 4.45 -5.03
CA ILE A 361 -11.59 4.67 -6.04
C ILE A 361 -12.09 3.34 -6.62
N ILE A 362 -11.19 2.47 -7.07
CA ILE A 362 -11.57 1.22 -7.76
C ILE A 362 -12.39 0.28 -6.86
N PRO A 363 -12.06 0.07 -5.55
CA PRO A 363 -12.88 -0.76 -4.68
C PRO A 363 -14.31 -0.25 -4.50
N VAL A 364 -14.51 1.07 -4.47
CA VAL A 364 -15.85 1.68 -4.41
C VAL A 364 -16.63 1.41 -5.68
N VAL A 365 -15.98 1.54 -6.85
CA VAL A 365 -16.60 1.23 -8.15
C VAL A 365 -16.93 -0.27 -8.22
N GLN A 366 -16.04 -1.14 -7.74
CA GLN A 366 -16.29 -2.58 -7.67
C GLN A 366 -17.44 -2.92 -6.73
N GLY A 367 -17.56 -2.23 -5.58
CA GLY A 367 -18.69 -2.39 -4.66
C GLY A 367 -20.01 -2.05 -5.32
N ALA A 368 -20.09 -0.88 -5.96
CA ALA A 368 -21.28 -0.47 -6.70
C ALA A 368 -21.64 -1.43 -7.86
N LEU A 369 -20.62 -2.05 -8.48
CA LEU A 369 -20.82 -3.08 -9.49
C LEU A 369 -21.31 -4.38 -8.86
N ALA A 370 -20.75 -4.77 -7.71
CA ALA A 370 -21.13 -5.97 -6.97
C ALA A 370 -22.59 -5.91 -6.49
N ASP A 371 -23.08 -4.74 -6.11
CA ASP A 371 -24.49 -4.54 -5.74
C ASP A 371 -25.45 -4.80 -6.91
N ARG A 372 -24.98 -4.61 -8.16
CA ARG A 372 -25.82 -4.78 -9.37
C ARG A 372 -25.74 -6.17 -9.97
N ILE A 373 -24.54 -6.74 -10.05
CA ILE A 373 -24.28 -8.00 -10.79
C ILE A 373 -23.73 -9.12 -9.88
N GLY A 374 -23.62 -8.88 -8.59
CA GLY A 374 -23.05 -9.81 -7.61
C GLY A 374 -21.51 -9.75 -7.56
N ILE A 375 -20.95 -10.11 -6.39
CA ILE A 375 -19.50 -10.05 -6.12
C ILE A 375 -18.71 -10.89 -7.13
N HIS A 376 -19.21 -12.08 -7.46
CA HIS A 376 -18.56 -13.02 -8.36
C HIS A 376 -18.28 -12.40 -9.74
N HIS A 377 -19.25 -11.71 -10.34
CA HIS A 377 -19.11 -11.07 -11.64
C HIS A 377 -18.45 -9.68 -11.57
N ALA A 378 -18.46 -9.04 -10.40
CA ALA A 378 -17.84 -7.73 -10.23
C ALA A 378 -16.30 -7.76 -10.37
N PHE A 379 -15.69 -8.93 -10.28
CA PHE A 379 -14.27 -9.11 -10.57
C PHE A 379 -13.87 -8.83 -12.02
N ILE A 380 -14.83 -8.60 -12.93
CA ILE A 380 -14.55 -8.10 -14.28
C ILE A 380 -13.76 -6.76 -14.25
N LEU A 381 -13.97 -5.93 -13.24
CA LEU A 381 -13.26 -4.65 -13.13
C LEU A 381 -11.75 -4.85 -12.92
N PRO A 382 -11.24 -5.69 -12.00
CA PRO A 382 -9.84 -6.08 -11.96
C PRO A 382 -9.29 -6.65 -13.27
N VAL A 383 -10.07 -7.45 -14.01
CA VAL A 383 -9.64 -7.95 -15.33
C VAL A 383 -9.35 -6.80 -16.29
N ILE A 384 -10.24 -5.81 -16.38
CA ILE A 384 -10.04 -4.62 -17.22
C ILE A 384 -8.78 -3.87 -16.78
N CYS A 385 -8.55 -3.73 -15.47
CA CYS A 385 -7.34 -3.11 -14.93
C CYS A 385 -6.07 -3.87 -15.37
N TYR A 386 -6.06 -5.20 -15.27
CA TYR A 386 -4.92 -6.01 -15.71
C TYR A 386 -4.67 -5.96 -17.21
N LEU A 387 -5.71 -5.91 -18.03
CA LEU A 387 -5.56 -5.73 -19.47
C LEU A 387 -4.91 -4.37 -19.81
N TYR A 388 -5.24 -3.31 -19.08
CA TYR A 388 -4.52 -2.06 -19.22
C TYR A 388 -3.02 -2.21 -18.88
N ILE A 389 -2.68 -2.95 -17.82
CA ILE A 389 -1.29 -3.20 -17.43
C ILE A 389 -0.56 -4.00 -18.52
N VAL A 390 -1.21 -4.97 -19.16
CA VAL A 390 -0.65 -5.69 -20.34
C VAL A 390 -0.33 -4.70 -21.46
N PHE A 391 -1.26 -3.78 -21.79
CA PHE A 391 -1.01 -2.73 -22.78
C PHE A 391 0.18 -1.86 -22.36
N TYR A 392 0.22 -1.41 -21.11
CA TYR A 392 1.32 -0.60 -20.60
C TYR A 392 2.66 -1.33 -20.72
N ALA A 393 2.71 -2.60 -20.32
CA ALA A 393 3.93 -3.41 -20.33
C ALA A 393 4.57 -3.52 -21.72
N PHE A 394 3.77 -3.76 -22.76
CA PHE A 394 4.27 -4.03 -24.11
C PHE A 394 4.38 -2.79 -25.00
N LYS A 395 3.51 -1.79 -24.79
CA LYS A 395 3.45 -0.59 -25.66
C LYS A 395 3.65 0.72 -24.91
N GLY A 396 2.99 0.87 -23.73
CA GLY A 396 2.93 2.14 -23.03
C GLY A 396 4.19 2.50 -22.26
N SER A 397 5.00 1.52 -21.86
CA SER A 397 6.21 1.70 -21.03
C SER A 397 7.46 2.10 -21.79
N LYS A 398 7.41 2.13 -23.14
CA LYS A 398 8.55 2.52 -23.94
C LYS A 398 8.82 4.01 -23.77
N PRO A 399 10.04 4.43 -23.35
CA PRO A 399 10.38 5.84 -23.35
C PRO A 399 10.25 6.38 -24.76
N ALA A 400 9.33 7.32 -24.95
CA ALA A 400 9.25 8.12 -26.17
C ALA A 400 9.33 9.56 -25.69
N MET A 401 10.38 10.27 -26.11
CA MET A 401 10.36 11.71 -26.07
C MET A 401 9.30 12.14 -27.06
N THR A 402 8.23 12.77 -26.57
CA THR A 402 7.34 13.52 -27.46
C THR A 402 8.14 14.69 -28.00
N SER A 403 8.46 14.61 -29.30
CA SER A 403 9.06 15.70 -30.09
C SER A 403 8.30 17.00 -29.91
#